data_2fb1007128b6cff79c2c64d6af581616
#
_entry.id   2fb1007128b6cff79c2c64d6af581616
#
_cell.length_a   1.000
_cell.length_b   1.000
_cell.length_c   1.000
_cell.angle_alpha   90.00
_cell.angle_beta   90.00
_cell.angle_gamma   90.00
#
_symmetry.space_group_name_H-M   'P 1'
#
loop_
_entity.id
_entity.type
_entity.pdbx_description
1 polymer ?
#
loop_
_entity_poly.entity_id
_entity_poly.type
_entity_poly.pdbx_seq_one_letter_code
_entity_poly.pdbx_strand_id
1 'polypeptide(L)'
;MKITDGARGHAVVMQPGEGPSFWQPMPANGHAEPMLFPQNTKFGELSMGYQTIAVGGHVREHSHADQIELQICFKGNGHVVIDGDRHELVPGSSAFLGY
;
A
#
# COMPACT_ATOMS: atom_id res chain seq x y z
N MET A 1 -6.67 5.23 -16.12
CA MET A 1 -5.60 4.23 -16.28
C MET A 1 -5.19 4.14 -17.74
N LYS A 2 -3.91 4.12 -17.98
CA LYS A 2 -3.37 3.93 -19.31
C LYS A 2 -2.56 2.64 -19.36
N ILE A 3 -2.90 1.77 -20.31
CA ILE A 3 -2.19 0.50 -20.54
C ILE A 3 -1.49 0.61 -21.89
N THR A 4 -0.21 0.30 -21.92
CA THR A 4 0.57 0.16 -23.14
C THR A 4 1.04 -1.29 -23.21
N ASP A 5 0.66 -1.97 -24.28
CA ASP A 5 0.98 -3.38 -24.47
C ASP A 5 1.47 -3.55 -25.89
N GLY A 6 2.75 -3.70 -26.06
CA GLY A 6 3.38 -3.74 -27.36
C GLY A 6 4.57 -4.70 -27.42
N ALA A 7 5.26 -4.70 -28.55
CA ALA A 7 6.37 -5.62 -28.80
C ALA A 7 7.54 -5.47 -27.82
N ARG A 8 7.66 -4.32 -27.16
CA ARG A 8 8.75 -4.03 -26.21
C ARG A 8 8.38 -4.25 -24.76
N GLY A 9 7.12 -4.61 -24.47
CA GLY A 9 6.69 -4.88 -23.11
C GLY A 9 5.32 -4.35 -22.80
N HIS A 10 4.97 -4.49 -21.52
CA HIS A 10 3.68 -4.10 -20.98
C HIS A 10 3.90 -3.01 -19.93
N ALA A 11 3.13 -1.94 -20.00
CA ALA A 11 3.20 -0.85 -19.05
C ALA A 11 1.79 -0.39 -18.65
N VAL A 12 1.62 -0.08 -17.38
CA VAL A 12 0.36 0.44 -16.83
C VAL A 12 0.67 1.72 -16.06
N VAL A 13 -0.07 2.79 -16.36
CA VAL A 13 0.01 4.02 -15.59
C VAL A 13 -1.36 4.30 -15.00
N MET A 14 -1.44 4.36 -13.67
CA MET A 14 -2.65 4.66 -12.93
C MET A 14 -2.50 6.02 -12.27
N GLN A 15 -3.42 6.93 -12.58
CA GLN A 15 -3.45 8.24 -11.93
C GLN A 15 -4.27 8.19 -10.65
N PRO A 16 -4.01 9.11 -9.69
CA PRO A 16 -4.82 9.19 -8.49
C PRO A 16 -6.31 9.31 -8.80
N GLY A 17 -7.13 8.54 -8.11
CA GLY A 17 -8.58 8.56 -8.28
C GLY A 17 -9.14 7.75 -9.43
N GLU A 18 -8.31 7.19 -10.29
CA GLU A 18 -8.79 6.40 -11.43
C GLU A 18 -9.18 4.97 -11.05
N GLY A 19 -8.54 4.41 -10.04
CA GLY A 19 -8.75 3.03 -9.63
C GLY A 19 -9.83 2.89 -8.56
N PRO A 20 -10.03 1.65 -8.09
CA PRO A 20 -10.97 1.40 -7.01
C PRO A 20 -10.50 2.07 -5.70
N SER A 21 -11.47 2.50 -4.91
CA SER A 21 -11.21 3.03 -3.58
C SER A 21 -12.30 2.51 -2.66
N PHE A 22 -11.93 2.09 -1.47
CA PHE A 22 -12.91 1.60 -0.51
C PHE A 22 -12.57 2.04 0.91
N TRP A 23 -13.64 2.22 1.66
CA TRP A 23 -13.58 2.61 3.06
C TRP A 23 -13.18 1.40 3.92
N GLN A 24 -12.24 1.63 4.81
CA GLN A 24 -11.88 0.67 5.85
C GLN A 24 -12.45 1.13 7.18
N PRO A 25 -13.35 0.33 7.81
CA PRO A 25 -13.97 0.76 9.07
C PRO A 25 -12.96 0.76 10.22
N MET A 26 -13.46 1.14 11.40
CA MET A 26 -12.66 1.06 12.62
C MET A 26 -12.01 -0.34 12.76
N PRO A 27 -10.76 -0.45 13.21
CA PRO A 27 -9.97 0.62 13.82
C PRO A 27 -9.19 1.51 12.84
N ALA A 28 -9.09 1.17 11.56
CA ALA A 28 -8.34 1.99 10.61
C ALA A 28 -9.03 3.33 10.33
N ASN A 29 -10.34 3.29 10.14
CA ASN A 29 -11.15 4.48 9.85
C ASN A 29 -10.57 5.30 8.69
N GLY A 30 -10.31 4.65 7.60
CA GLY A 30 -9.60 5.27 6.48
C GLY A 30 -9.98 4.66 5.14
N HIS A 31 -9.15 4.92 4.14
CA HIS A 31 -9.36 4.45 2.79
C HIS A 31 -8.20 3.61 2.30
N ALA A 32 -8.52 2.60 1.51
CA ALA A 32 -7.56 1.86 0.71
C ALA A 32 -7.78 2.16 -0.76
N GLU A 33 -6.72 2.41 -1.48
CA GLU A 33 -6.74 2.73 -2.90
C GLU A 33 -5.72 1.87 -3.64
N PRO A 34 -6.09 0.65 -4.05
CA PRO A 34 -5.21 -0.18 -4.87
C PRO A 34 -4.92 0.51 -6.20
N MET A 35 -3.66 0.54 -6.59
CA MET A 35 -3.23 1.22 -7.81
C MET A 35 -2.77 0.23 -8.87
N LEU A 36 -1.81 -0.63 -8.51
CA LEU A 36 -1.24 -1.62 -9.41
C LEU A 36 -1.37 -3.00 -8.77
N PHE A 37 -1.98 -3.92 -9.49
CA PHE A 37 -2.28 -5.26 -8.97
C PHE A 37 -2.39 -6.25 -10.14
N PRO A 38 -2.40 -7.56 -9.88
CA PRO A 38 -2.33 -8.57 -10.95
C PRO A 38 -3.36 -8.38 -12.08
N GLN A 39 -4.57 -7.93 -11.74
CA GLN A 39 -5.64 -7.78 -12.73
C GLN A 39 -5.36 -6.69 -13.77
N ASN A 40 -4.60 -5.65 -13.44
CA ASN A 40 -4.25 -4.61 -14.41
C ASN A 40 -2.82 -4.72 -14.92
N THR A 41 -1.88 -5.24 -14.15
CA THR A 41 -0.48 -5.36 -14.56
C THR A 41 -0.21 -6.65 -15.32
N LYS A 42 -1.05 -7.67 -15.17
CA LYS A 42 -0.81 -9.03 -15.65
C LYS A 42 0.45 -9.65 -15.04
N PHE A 43 0.86 -9.17 -13.88
CA PHE A 43 2.00 -9.68 -13.14
C PHE A 43 1.55 -10.07 -11.73
N GLY A 44 1.61 -11.36 -11.43
CA GLY A 44 0.98 -11.92 -10.25
C GLY A 44 1.72 -11.73 -8.93
N GLU A 45 2.94 -11.20 -8.96
CA GLU A 45 3.81 -11.20 -7.78
C GLU A 45 3.94 -9.83 -7.11
N LEU A 46 3.22 -8.82 -7.61
CA LEU A 46 3.33 -7.46 -7.09
C LEU A 46 1.97 -6.79 -7.01
N SER A 47 1.73 -6.12 -5.90
CA SER A 47 0.61 -5.18 -5.76
C SER A 47 1.11 -3.95 -5.02
N MET A 48 0.61 -2.79 -5.39
CA MET A 48 0.88 -1.55 -4.67
C MET A 48 -0.37 -0.68 -4.63
N GLY A 49 -0.47 0.09 -3.59
CA GLY A 49 -1.57 1.02 -3.41
C GLY A 49 -1.29 2.01 -2.30
N TYR A 50 -2.26 2.86 -2.07
CA TYR A 50 -2.22 3.82 -0.97
C TYR A 50 -3.19 3.42 0.12
N GLN A 51 -2.83 3.70 1.35
CA GLN A 51 -3.70 3.55 2.49
C GLN A 51 -3.69 4.84 3.30
N THR A 52 -4.86 5.37 3.57
CA THR A 52 -5.04 6.53 4.43
C THR A 52 -5.67 6.07 5.74
N ILE A 53 -5.05 6.43 6.85
CA ILE A 53 -5.52 6.09 8.18
C ILE A 53 -5.86 7.40 8.88
N ALA A 54 -7.06 7.49 9.43
CA ALA A 54 -7.50 8.70 10.14
C ALA A 54 -6.69 8.90 11.43
N VAL A 55 -6.67 10.12 11.92
CA VAL A 55 -6.08 10.44 13.23
C VAL A 55 -6.75 9.57 14.30
N GLY A 56 -5.93 8.88 15.09
CA GLY A 56 -6.39 7.92 16.09
C GLY A 56 -6.71 6.53 15.55
N GLY A 57 -6.70 6.35 14.22
CA GLY A 57 -6.90 5.04 13.62
C GLY A 57 -5.65 4.18 13.61
N HIS A 58 -5.82 2.89 13.44
CA HIS A 58 -4.70 1.96 13.31
C HIS A 58 -5.11 0.71 12.52
N VAL A 59 -4.12 0.05 11.94
CA VAL A 59 -4.28 -1.27 11.34
C VAL A 59 -3.89 -2.30 12.40
N ARG A 60 -4.73 -3.31 12.57
CA ARG A 60 -4.49 -4.38 13.53
C ARG A 60 -3.20 -5.12 13.21
N GLU A 61 -2.55 -5.60 14.26
CA GLU A 61 -1.36 -6.42 14.11
C GLU A 61 -1.66 -7.65 13.25
N HIS A 62 -0.80 -7.89 12.29
CA HIS A 62 -0.90 -9.04 11.39
C HIS A 62 0.47 -9.41 10.86
N SER A 63 0.57 -10.56 10.26
CA SER A 63 1.80 -11.03 9.62
C SER A 63 1.47 -11.76 8.32
N HIS A 64 2.45 -11.83 7.44
CA HIS A 64 2.37 -12.55 6.18
C HIS A 64 3.46 -13.60 6.11
N ALA A 65 3.08 -14.85 5.87
CA ALA A 65 4.04 -15.97 5.83
C ALA A 65 4.68 -16.16 4.46
N ASP A 66 4.06 -15.65 3.42
CA ASP A 66 4.40 -15.95 2.02
C ASP A 66 4.63 -14.73 1.14
N GLN A 67 4.75 -13.54 1.74
CA GLN A 67 5.00 -12.31 1.00
C GLN A 67 5.83 -11.33 1.81
N ILE A 68 6.48 -10.43 1.09
CA ILE A 68 7.15 -9.29 1.70
C ILE A 68 6.28 -8.04 1.54
N GLU A 69 6.55 -7.02 2.34
CA GLU A 69 5.83 -5.76 2.27
C GLU A 69 6.80 -4.59 2.33
N LEU A 70 6.58 -3.60 1.48
CA LEU A 70 7.24 -2.31 1.57
C LEU A 70 6.22 -1.28 1.99
N GLN A 71 6.54 -0.48 2.99
CA GLN A 71 5.72 0.63 3.45
C GLN A 71 6.51 1.92 3.32
N ILE A 72 5.89 2.93 2.73
CA ILE A 72 6.49 4.25 2.60
C ILE A 72 5.48 5.25 3.15
N CYS A 73 5.89 6.03 4.14
CA CYS A 73 5.09 7.14 4.61
C CYS A 73 5.16 8.26 3.57
N PHE A 74 4.03 8.55 2.96
CA PHE A 74 3.94 9.54 1.89
C PHE A 74 3.53 10.90 2.43
N LYS A 75 2.62 10.92 3.40
CA LYS A 75 2.06 12.15 3.96
C LYS A 75 1.65 11.92 5.41
N GLY A 76 1.77 12.96 6.23
CA GLY A 76 1.42 12.88 7.64
C GLY A 76 2.48 12.21 8.49
N ASN A 77 2.11 11.85 9.70
CA ASN A 77 2.99 11.16 10.64
C ASN A 77 2.22 10.10 11.41
N GLY A 78 2.94 9.09 11.83
CA GLY A 78 2.39 8.01 12.62
C GLY A 78 3.51 7.14 13.16
N HIS A 79 3.18 5.91 13.43
CA HIS A 79 4.18 4.93 13.86
C HIS A 79 3.79 3.54 13.40
N VAL A 80 4.77 2.67 13.37
CA VAL A 80 4.58 1.23 13.15
C VAL A 80 5.26 0.48 14.30
N VAL A 81 4.62 -0.60 14.74
CA VAL A 81 5.18 -1.50 15.75
C VAL A 81 5.51 -2.81 15.06
N ILE A 82 6.79 -3.19 15.13
CA ILE A 82 7.31 -4.41 14.51
C ILE A 82 7.97 -5.24 15.61
N ASP A 83 7.43 -6.42 15.88
CA ASP A 83 7.91 -7.31 16.95
C ASP A 83 8.08 -6.59 18.28
N GLY A 84 7.12 -5.74 18.63
CA GLY A 84 7.13 -4.98 19.88
C GLY A 84 7.91 -3.69 19.87
N ASP A 85 8.70 -3.42 18.83
CA ASP A 85 9.48 -2.19 18.71
C ASP A 85 8.71 -1.14 17.92
N ARG A 86 8.61 0.05 18.50
CA ARG A 86 7.93 1.19 17.88
C ARG A 86 8.89 2.01 17.05
N HIS A 87 8.48 2.32 15.83
CA HIS A 87 9.22 3.16 14.89
C HIS A 87 8.34 4.31 14.43
N GLU A 88 8.83 5.53 14.56
CA GLU A 88 8.12 6.71 14.09
C GLU A 88 8.18 6.82 12.57
N LEU A 89 7.07 7.24 11.97
CA LEU A 89 6.94 7.44 10.53
C LEU A 89 6.70 8.90 10.24
N VAL A 90 7.53 9.47 9.38
CA VAL A 90 7.38 10.82 8.83
C VAL A 90 7.45 10.72 7.30
N PRO A 91 7.06 11.76 6.54
CA PRO A 91 7.14 11.69 5.09
C PRO A 91 8.53 11.29 4.60
N GLY A 92 8.61 10.23 3.81
CA GLY A 92 9.85 9.63 3.34
C GLY A 92 10.34 8.44 4.14
N SER A 93 9.79 8.19 5.34
CA SER A 93 10.13 6.98 6.10
C SER A 93 9.72 5.73 5.32
N SER A 94 10.60 4.74 5.30
CA SER A 94 10.38 3.50 4.54
C SER A 94 10.67 2.30 5.42
N ALA A 95 9.85 1.28 5.29
CA ALA A 95 10.01 0.03 6.02
C ALA A 95 9.98 -1.15 5.05
N PHE A 96 10.81 -2.12 5.30
CA PHE A 96 10.79 -3.42 4.63
C PHE A 96 10.38 -4.47 5.66
N LEU A 97 9.33 -5.20 5.34
CA LEU A 97 8.83 -6.28 6.18
C LEU A 97 9.02 -7.60 5.45
N GLY A 98 9.88 -8.45 6.00
CA GLY A 98 10.08 -9.82 5.51
C GLY A 98 8.95 -10.75 5.95
N TYR A 99 9.12 -12.00 5.66
CA TYR A 99 8.18 -13.06 6.06
C TYR A 99 8.01 -13.17 7.57
#